data_3bbaccb5c14c0b50fe597b1cfbfed2e7
#
_entry.id   3bbaccb5c14c0b50fe597b1cfbfed2e7
#
_cell.length_a   1.000
_cell.length_b   1.000
_cell.length_c   1.000
_cell.angle_alpha   90.00
_cell.angle_beta   90.00
_cell.angle_gamma   90.00
#
_symmetry.space_group_name_H-M   'P 1'
#
loop_
_entity.id
_entity.type
_entity.pdbx_description
1 polymer ?
#
loop_
_entity_poly.entity_id
_entity_poly.type
_entity_poly.pdbx_seq_one_letter_code
_entity_poly.pdbx_strand_id
1 'polypeptide(L)'
;MMNKIKGYKAYNNMNDRFNNSYEIGKEYYIEGPIKFKERGFHFCKNLEDVFRYYNGFDENTVICEVEGFGEIDTYNDEYYGYYDMYASSNIKIIKVLSREEIIDIIINRNIDSIKRFISGFKLTEEEELIILNKFKEEIIEKYIDYYQKNDEKAFTKKRSW
;
A
#
# COMPACT_ATOMS: atom_id res chain seq x y z
N MET A 1 21.53 3.32 15.39
CA MET A 1 20.41 4.05 14.75
C MET A 1 19.14 3.25 14.98
N MET A 2 18.09 3.87 15.49
CA MET A 2 16.78 3.20 15.55
C MET A 2 16.27 2.92 14.13
N ASN A 3 15.90 1.65 13.88
CA ASN A 3 15.31 1.26 12.61
C ASN A 3 13.94 1.92 12.48
N LYS A 4 13.78 2.84 11.53
CA LYS A 4 12.50 3.49 11.21
C LYS A 4 11.91 2.83 9.99
N ILE A 5 10.64 2.45 10.06
CA ILE A 5 9.90 1.87 8.94
C ILE A 5 8.84 2.85 8.50
N LYS A 6 8.91 3.27 7.25
CA LYS A 6 7.86 4.08 6.61
C LYS A 6 6.70 3.20 6.18
N GLY A 7 5.51 3.73 6.30
CA GLY A 7 4.30 3.04 5.89
C GLY A 7 3.08 3.93 5.89
N TYR A 8 1.91 3.30 5.86
CA TYR A 8 0.62 3.96 5.71
C TYR A 8 -0.37 3.47 6.76
N LYS A 9 -1.20 4.39 7.23
CA LYS A 9 -2.26 4.10 8.20
C LYS A 9 -3.48 4.97 7.91
N ALA A 10 -4.66 4.37 8.01
CA ALA A 10 -5.92 5.09 7.93
C ALA A 10 -6.43 5.47 9.32
N TYR A 11 -7.05 6.64 9.39
CA TYR A 11 -7.71 7.16 10.57
C TYR A 11 -9.09 7.71 10.20
N ASN A 12 -9.99 7.78 11.17
CA ASN A 12 -11.26 8.49 11.05
C ASN A 12 -11.10 9.89 11.66
N ASN A 13 -11.08 10.94 10.84
CA ASN A 13 -10.83 12.32 11.28
C ASN A 13 -9.62 12.43 12.23
N MET A 14 -8.50 11.79 11.89
CA MET A 14 -7.28 11.72 12.71
C MET A 14 -7.46 11.02 14.08
N ASN A 15 -8.51 10.22 14.24
CA ASN A 15 -8.69 9.38 15.42
C ASN A 15 -8.56 7.89 15.08
N ASP A 16 -8.02 7.11 16.01
CA ASP A 16 -8.04 5.65 15.90
C ASP A 16 -9.38 5.06 16.37
N ARG A 17 -9.52 3.74 16.30
CA ARG A 17 -10.73 3.02 16.74
C ARG A 17 -11.06 3.16 18.23
N PHE A 18 -10.13 3.68 19.02
CA PHE A 18 -10.31 3.92 20.47
C PHE A 18 -10.51 5.41 20.78
N ASN A 19 -10.72 6.25 19.75
CA ASN A 19 -10.89 7.69 19.84
C ASN A 19 -9.64 8.44 20.37
N ASN A 20 -8.43 7.86 20.22
CA ASN A 20 -7.22 8.62 20.46
C ASN A 20 -6.94 9.50 19.23
N SER A 21 -6.70 10.78 19.47
CA SER A 21 -6.42 11.78 18.44
C SER A 21 -4.94 11.83 18.10
N TYR A 22 -4.66 12.01 16.81
CA TYR A 22 -3.29 12.11 16.27
C TYR A 22 -3.09 13.43 15.53
N GLU A 23 -1.86 13.96 15.59
CA GLU A 23 -1.50 15.22 14.97
C GLU A 23 -0.28 15.02 14.06
N ILE A 24 -0.27 15.71 12.92
CA ILE A 24 0.84 15.69 11.97
C ILE A 24 2.12 16.22 12.65
N GLY A 25 3.23 15.53 12.44
CA GLY A 25 4.55 15.85 12.98
C GLY A 25 4.79 15.37 14.40
N LYS A 26 3.76 14.91 15.12
CA LYS A 26 3.91 14.38 16.48
C LYS A 26 4.32 12.93 16.50
N GLU A 27 5.05 12.59 17.55
CA GLU A 27 5.45 11.22 17.91
C GLU A 27 4.60 10.74 19.07
N TYR A 28 4.20 9.47 18.99
CA TYR A 28 3.39 8.81 20.01
C TYR A 28 4.11 7.55 20.47
N TYR A 29 3.95 7.22 21.73
CA TYR A 29 4.60 6.09 22.37
C TYR A 29 3.59 5.24 23.14
N ILE A 30 3.77 3.92 23.08
CA ILE A 30 3.03 2.96 23.91
C ILE A 30 4.03 2.10 24.69
N GLU A 31 3.82 2.02 26.00
CA GLU A 31 4.69 1.26 26.91
C GLU A 31 4.33 -0.23 26.90
N GLY A 32 5.34 -1.08 27.14
CA GLY A 32 5.22 -2.53 27.27
C GLY A 32 5.49 -3.28 25.97
N PRO A 33 5.48 -4.62 26.02
CA PRO A 33 5.88 -5.46 24.91
C PRO A 33 4.94 -5.27 23.72
N ILE A 34 5.52 -5.16 22.53
CA ILE A 34 4.77 -5.03 21.29
C ILE A 34 4.43 -6.41 20.75
N LYS A 35 3.16 -6.58 20.39
CA LYS A 35 2.67 -7.82 19.80
C LYS A 35 1.65 -7.53 18.73
N PHE A 36 1.93 -7.99 17.52
CA PHE A 36 1.06 -7.79 16.37
C PHE A 36 -0.36 -8.31 16.65
N LYS A 37 -1.37 -7.55 16.23
CA LYS A 37 -2.81 -7.71 16.53
C LYS A 37 -3.25 -7.45 17.98
N GLU A 38 -2.35 -7.41 18.93
CA GLU A 38 -2.70 -7.23 20.34
C GLU A 38 -2.30 -5.86 20.87
N ARG A 39 -1.04 -5.44 20.65
CA ARG A 39 -0.51 -4.21 21.24
C ARG A 39 0.52 -3.56 20.32
N GLY A 40 0.40 -2.27 20.11
CA GLY A 40 1.30 -1.46 19.30
C GLY A 40 0.56 -0.55 18.33
N PHE A 41 1.29 0.34 17.68
CA PHE A 41 0.77 1.14 16.58
C PHE A 41 0.88 0.33 15.29
N HIS A 42 -0.27 -0.12 14.79
CA HIS A 42 -0.34 -0.94 13.58
C HIS A 42 -0.37 -0.04 12.33
N PHE A 43 0.41 -0.40 11.32
CA PHE A 43 0.46 0.27 10.02
C PHE A 43 0.88 -0.69 8.91
N CYS A 44 0.59 -0.35 7.66
CA CYS A 44 0.94 -1.13 6.50
C CYS A 44 2.16 -0.52 5.79
N LYS A 45 3.06 -1.34 5.28
CA LYS A 45 4.17 -0.88 4.45
C LYS A 45 3.70 -0.36 3.10
N ASN A 46 2.69 -1.01 2.53
CA ASN A 46 2.13 -0.65 1.23
C ASN A 46 0.76 0.01 1.40
N LEU A 47 0.50 1.03 0.58
CA LEU A 47 -0.75 1.79 0.63
C LEU A 47 -1.97 0.92 0.34
N GLU A 48 -1.89 0.03 -0.64
CA GLU A 48 -2.96 -0.87 -1.05
C GLU A 48 -3.41 -1.83 0.06
N ASP A 49 -2.54 -2.13 1.02
CA ASP A 49 -2.86 -3.04 2.12
C ASP A 49 -3.67 -2.37 3.23
N VAL A 50 -3.69 -1.05 3.30
CA VAL A 50 -4.48 -0.28 4.27
C VAL A 50 -5.97 -0.60 4.13
N PHE A 51 -6.46 -0.75 2.90
CA PHE A 51 -7.88 -0.99 2.59
C PHE A 51 -8.39 -2.38 3.00
N ARG A 52 -7.50 -3.31 3.34
CA ARG A 52 -7.88 -4.62 3.88
C ARG A 52 -8.33 -4.57 5.33
N TYR A 53 -7.80 -3.61 6.07
CA TYR A 53 -7.97 -3.51 7.51
C TYR A 53 -8.90 -2.38 7.91
N TYR A 54 -9.17 -1.47 7.00
CA TYR A 54 -10.05 -0.35 7.20
C TYR A 54 -11.32 -0.55 6.37
N ASN A 55 -12.38 -1.05 7.03
CA ASN A 55 -13.68 -1.22 6.41
C ASN A 55 -14.40 0.12 6.31
N GLY A 56 -14.63 0.57 5.09
CA GLY A 56 -15.38 1.79 4.80
C GLY A 56 -14.50 3.02 4.67
N PHE A 57 -14.03 3.24 3.44
CA PHE A 57 -13.42 4.50 3.05
C PHE A 57 -14.54 5.50 2.79
N ASP A 58 -14.81 6.36 3.74
CA ASP A 58 -15.82 7.41 3.69
C ASP A 58 -15.16 8.81 3.67
N GLU A 59 -15.98 9.85 3.70
CA GLU A 59 -15.54 11.25 3.69
C GLU A 59 -14.71 11.65 4.92
N ASN A 60 -14.79 10.88 6.01
CA ASN A 60 -14.05 11.11 7.25
C ASN A 60 -12.74 10.32 7.31
N THR A 61 -12.53 9.42 6.36
CA THR A 61 -11.33 8.59 6.32
C THR A 61 -10.16 9.39 5.74
N VAL A 62 -9.08 9.47 6.49
CA VAL A 62 -7.81 10.03 6.05
C VAL A 62 -6.73 8.95 6.04
N ILE A 63 -5.87 8.98 5.02
CA ILE A 63 -4.70 8.11 4.94
C ILE A 63 -3.48 8.96 5.23
N CYS A 64 -2.69 8.50 6.19
CA CYS A 64 -1.45 9.15 6.59
C CYS A 64 -0.24 8.33 6.16
N GLU A 65 0.80 9.01 5.71
CA GLU A 65 2.16 8.49 5.73
C GLU A 65 2.66 8.54 7.17
N VAL A 66 3.24 7.43 7.64
CA VAL A 66 3.71 7.28 9.02
C VAL A 66 5.11 6.68 9.07
N GLU A 67 5.81 6.90 10.18
CA GLU A 67 7.04 6.18 10.53
C GLU A 67 6.82 5.43 11.84
N GLY A 68 6.96 4.09 11.80
CA GLY A 68 7.02 3.26 12.99
C GLY A 68 8.46 3.00 13.41
N PHE A 69 8.74 3.01 14.71
CA PHE A 69 10.07 2.78 15.25
C PHE A 69 10.03 2.28 16.71
N GLY A 70 11.20 2.04 17.29
CA GLY A 70 11.34 1.43 18.61
C GLY A 70 11.26 -0.09 18.53
N GLU A 71 10.52 -0.71 19.44
CA GLU A 71 10.21 -2.14 19.35
C GLU A 71 9.22 -2.36 18.21
N ILE A 72 9.51 -3.30 17.32
CA ILE A 72 8.70 -3.59 16.13
C ILE A 72 8.42 -5.08 16.07
N ASP A 73 7.15 -5.41 15.90
CA ASP A 73 6.68 -6.76 15.59
C ASP A 73 6.03 -6.78 14.21
N THR A 74 6.18 -7.89 13.49
CA THR A 74 5.70 -8.06 12.14
C THR A 74 4.76 -9.25 12.04
N TYR A 75 3.75 -9.13 11.19
CA TYR A 75 2.93 -10.26 10.80
C TYR A 75 3.45 -10.85 9.49
N ASN A 76 3.91 -12.08 9.57
CA ASN A 76 4.38 -12.85 8.44
C ASN A 76 3.45 -14.06 8.29
N ASP A 77 2.43 -13.96 7.44
CA ASP A 77 1.54 -15.07 7.15
C ASP A 77 1.97 -15.75 5.84
N GLU A 78 2.69 -16.85 5.97
CA GLU A 78 3.14 -17.66 4.83
C GLU A 78 1.98 -18.29 4.04
N TYR A 79 0.77 -18.34 4.64
CA TYR A 79 -0.40 -19.03 4.06
C TYR A 79 -1.25 -18.12 3.15
N TYR A 80 -1.29 -16.80 3.42
CA TYR A 80 -2.13 -15.83 2.70
C TYR A 80 -1.35 -14.81 1.86
N GLY A 81 -0.07 -15.03 1.66
CA GLY A 81 0.81 -14.09 1.01
C GLY A 81 1.30 -12.99 1.97
N TYR A 82 2.50 -12.52 1.72
CA TYR A 82 3.18 -11.52 2.54
C TYR A 82 2.39 -10.21 2.62
N TYR A 83 1.77 -9.97 3.75
CA TYR A 83 1.25 -8.66 4.10
C TYR A 83 2.28 -7.97 4.98
N ASP A 84 2.99 -7.00 4.39
CA ASP A 84 3.92 -6.15 5.12
C ASP A 84 3.15 -5.25 6.10
N MET A 85 2.69 -5.84 7.20
CA MET A 85 2.10 -5.14 8.33
C MET A 85 3.02 -5.16 9.52
N TYR A 86 3.03 -4.05 10.23
CA TYR A 86 3.89 -3.82 11.39
C TYR A 86 3.06 -3.34 12.57
N ALA A 87 3.54 -3.68 13.76
CA ALA A 87 3.17 -3.05 15.02
C ALA A 87 4.44 -2.46 15.63
N SER A 88 4.41 -1.20 16.06
CA SER A 88 5.56 -0.53 16.67
C SER A 88 5.22 0.09 18.03
N SER A 89 6.24 0.23 18.88
CA SER A 89 6.08 0.96 20.15
C SER A 89 5.94 2.46 19.96
N ASN A 90 6.50 2.99 18.88
CA ASN A 90 6.47 4.40 18.55
C ASN A 90 5.94 4.62 17.14
N ILE A 91 5.16 5.67 16.95
CA ILE A 91 4.70 6.11 15.63
C ILE A 91 4.79 7.63 15.50
N LYS A 92 5.22 8.09 14.35
CA LYS A 92 5.17 9.48 13.95
C LYS A 92 4.25 9.66 12.77
N ILE A 93 3.35 10.62 12.84
CA ILE A 93 2.49 10.98 11.71
C ILE A 93 3.25 11.98 10.84
N ILE A 94 3.57 11.61 9.63
CA ILE A 94 4.37 12.43 8.72
C ILE A 94 3.50 13.43 7.99
N LYS A 95 2.46 12.94 7.31
CA LYS A 95 1.50 13.79 6.58
C LYS A 95 0.20 13.05 6.30
N VAL A 96 -0.86 13.78 6.04
CA VAL A 96 -2.08 13.27 5.40
C VAL A 96 -1.85 13.29 3.88
N LEU A 97 -2.17 12.20 3.21
CA LEU A 97 -2.11 12.11 1.76
C LEU A 97 -3.35 12.73 1.12
N SER A 98 -3.15 13.56 0.09
CA SER A 98 -4.23 13.97 -0.79
C SER A 98 -4.69 12.82 -1.68
N ARG A 99 -5.87 12.92 -2.28
CA ARG A 99 -6.34 11.93 -3.27
C ARG A 99 -5.39 11.80 -4.45
N GLU A 100 -4.87 12.91 -4.94
CA GLU A 100 -3.90 12.95 -6.02
C GLU A 100 -2.62 12.17 -5.65
N GLU A 101 -2.05 12.42 -4.46
CA GLU A 101 -0.89 11.68 -3.97
C GLU A 101 -1.16 10.18 -3.83
N ILE A 102 -2.36 9.80 -3.39
CA ILE A 102 -2.79 8.39 -3.29
C ILE A 102 -2.79 7.75 -4.67
N ILE A 103 -3.41 8.39 -5.67
CA ILE A 103 -3.46 7.88 -7.04
C ILE A 103 -2.05 7.80 -7.64
N ASP A 104 -1.21 8.80 -7.47
CA ASP A 104 0.18 8.80 -7.96
C ASP A 104 0.99 7.65 -7.38
N ILE A 105 0.81 7.32 -6.11
CA ILE A 105 1.47 6.17 -5.50
C ILE A 105 0.99 4.87 -6.14
N ILE A 106 -0.32 4.72 -6.35
CA ILE A 106 -0.93 3.47 -6.82
C ILE A 106 -0.64 3.20 -8.30
N ILE A 107 -0.69 4.19 -9.17
CA ILE A 107 -0.39 3.99 -10.61
C ILE A 107 1.05 3.54 -10.88
N ASN A 108 1.97 3.77 -9.93
CA ASN A 108 3.35 3.31 -10.01
C ASN A 108 3.55 1.90 -9.41
N ARG A 109 2.49 1.24 -8.94
CA ARG A 109 2.50 -0.13 -8.46
C ARG A 109 2.22 -1.13 -9.59
N ASN A 110 2.46 -2.41 -9.30
CA ASN A 110 2.08 -3.48 -10.22
C ASN A 110 0.54 -3.66 -10.28
N ILE A 111 0.08 -4.37 -11.30
CA ILE A 111 -1.35 -4.55 -11.58
C ILE A 111 -2.12 -5.22 -10.42
N ASP A 112 -1.49 -6.13 -9.68
CA ASP A 112 -2.15 -6.81 -8.55
C ASP A 112 -2.32 -5.87 -7.35
N SER A 113 -1.38 -4.97 -7.12
CA SER A 113 -1.51 -3.89 -6.14
C SER A 113 -2.64 -2.93 -6.50
N ILE A 114 -2.73 -2.54 -7.77
CA ILE A 114 -3.80 -1.68 -8.28
C ILE A 114 -5.17 -2.36 -8.09
N LYS A 115 -5.30 -3.65 -8.41
CA LYS A 115 -6.55 -4.41 -8.19
C LYS A 115 -6.95 -4.44 -6.72
N ARG A 116 -6.01 -4.65 -5.80
CA ARG A 116 -6.27 -4.60 -4.35
C ARG A 116 -6.74 -3.22 -3.92
N PHE A 117 -6.12 -2.16 -4.42
CA PHE A 117 -6.49 -0.79 -4.13
C PHE A 117 -7.92 -0.48 -4.55
N ILE A 118 -8.29 -0.73 -5.81
CA ILE A 118 -9.63 -0.43 -6.34
C ILE A 118 -10.75 -1.24 -5.69
N SER A 119 -10.44 -2.36 -5.05
CA SER A 119 -11.44 -3.15 -4.31
C SER A 119 -11.91 -2.47 -3.02
N GLY A 120 -11.13 -1.53 -2.48
CA GLY A 120 -11.42 -0.85 -1.21
C GLY A 120 -11.55 0.68 -1.30
N PHE A 121 -11.17 1.27 -2.43
CA PHE A 121 -11.14 2.72 -2.61
C PHE A 121 -12.12 3.16 -3.71
N LYS A 122 -13.08 4.01 -3.36
CA LYS A 122 -14.04 4.54 -4.34
C LYS A 122 -13.39 5.64 -5.17
N LEU A 123 -13.18 5.35 -6.45
CA LEU A 123 -12.62 6.27 -7.43
C LEU A 123 -13.64 7.27 -7.95
N THR A 124 -13.17 8.44 -8.38
CA THR A 124 -13.91 9.34 -9.28
C THR A 124 -13.75 8.87 -10.73
N GLU A 125 -14.58 9.36 -11.64
CA GLU A 125 -14.49 9.05 -13.08
C GLU A 125 -13.12 9.42 -13.66
N GLU A 126 -12.54 10.55 -13.24
CA GLU A 126 -11.20 10.98 -13.68
C GLU A 126 -10.11 10.02 -13.19
N GLU A 127 -10.17 9.61 -11.93
CA GLU A 127 -9.23 8.66 -11.34
C GLU A 127 -9.34 7.27 -11.98
N GLU A 128 -10.57 6.84 -12.32
CA GLU A 128 -10.80 5.59 -13.07
C GLU A 128 -10.12 5.65 -14.44
N LEU A 129 -10.23 6.77 -15.16
CA LEU A 129 -9.58 6.95 -16.45
C LEU A 129 -8.05 6.91 -16.35
N ILE A 130 -7.46 7.52 -15.34
CA ILE A 130 -6.02 7.47 -15.09
C ILE A 130 -5.56 6.02 -14.90
N ILE A 131 -6.27 5.26 -14.05
CA ILE A 131 -5.95 3.87 -13.77
C ILE A 131 -6.15 2.99 -15.01
N LEU A 132 -7.25 3.17 -15.76
CA LEU A 132 -7.50 2.42 -16.98
C LEU A 132 -6.44 2.68 -18.05
N ASN A 133 -5.97 3.90 -18.21
CA ASN A 133 -4.90 4.21 -19.15
C ASN A 133 -3.61 3.50 -18.76
N LYS A 134 -3.27 3.46 -17.48
CA LYS A 134 -2.12 2.71 -16.98
C LYS A 134 -2.24 1.20 -17.27
N PHE A 135 -3.41 0.61 -17.06
CA PHE A 135 -3.67 -0.80 -17.41
C PHE A 135 -3.50 -1.07 -18.91
N LYS A 136 -3.99 -0.17 -19.77
CA LYS A 136 -3.84 -0.31 -21.22
C LYS A 136 -2.38 -0.31 -21.64
N GLU A 137 -1.57 0.60 -21.10
CA GLU A 137 -0.13 0.66 -21.37
C GLU A 137 0.57 -0.65 -20.99
N GLU A 138 0.34 -1.16 -19.78
CA GLU A 138 0.95 -2.41 -19.33
C GLU A 138 0.50 -3.63 -20.14
N ILE A 139 -0.75 -3.68 -20.58
CA ILE A 139 -1.26 -4.76 -21.44
C ILE A 139 -0.61 -4.68 -22.81
N ILE A 140 -0.49 -3.50 -23.38
CA ILE A 140 0.16 -3.28 -24.69
C ILE A 140 1.62 -3.69 -24.64
N GLU A 141 2.37 -3.27 -23.62
CA GLU A 141 3.78 -3.65 -23.43
C GLU A 141 3.95 -5.17 -23.32
N LYS A 142 3.13 -5.85 -22.50
CA LYS A 142 3.16 -7.31 -22.38
C LYS A 142 2.82 -8.02 -23.70
N TYR A 143 1.92 -7.44 -24.49
CA TYR A 143 1.51 -8.00 -25.78
C TYR A 143 2.65 -7.88 -26.79
N ILE A 144 3.30 -6.73 -26.86
CA ILE A 144 4.47 -6.48 -27.71
C ILE A 144 5.61 -7.45 -27.33
N ASP A 145 5.93 -7.58 -26.06
CA ASP A 145 6.96 -8.49 -25.54
C ASP A 145 6.69 -9.96 -25.90
N TYR A 146 5.42 -10.39 -25.83
CA TYR A 146 4.99 -11.73 -26.20
C TYR A 146 5.21 -12.00 -27.68
N TYR A 147 4.85 -11.07 -28.56
CA TYR A 147 5.03 -11.22 -30.00
C TYR A 147 6.50 -11.17 -30.42
N GLN A 148 7.28 -10.26 -29.85
CA GLN A 148 8.72 -10.19 -30.13
C GLN A 148 9.44 -11.48 -29.76
N LYS A 149 9.19 -12.04 -28.59
CA LYS A 149 9.78 -13.32 -28.14
C LYS A 149 9.37 -14.52 -28.99
N ASN A 150 8.18 -14.50 -29.55
CA ASN A 150 7.70 -15.59 -30.41
C ASN A 150 8.24 -15.46 -31.85
N ASP A 151 8.44 -14.25 -32.36
CA ASP A 151 9.08 -14.01 -33.64
C ASP A 151 10.57 -14.41 -33.61
N GLU A 152 11.29 -14.09 -32.55
CA GLU A 152 12.69 -14.56 -32.38
C GLU A 152 12.80 -16.08 -32.33
N LYS A 153 11.85 -16.78 -31.65
CA LYS A 153 11.80 -18.24 -31.62
C LYS A 153 11.47 -18.85 -32.99
N ALA A 154 10.64 -18.19 -33.79
CA ALA A 154 10.33 -18.63 -35.16
C ALA A 154 11.51 -18.45 -36.07
N PHE A 155 12.32 -17.37 -35.92
CA PHE A 155 13.52 -17.10 -36.68
C PHE A 155 14.68 -18.06 -36.37
N THR A 156 14.86 -18.44 -35.10
CA THR A 156 15.87 -19.41 -34.67
C THR A 156 15.56 -20.82 -35.15
N LYS A 157 14.28 -21.22 -35.22
CA LYS A 157 13.88 -22.51 -35.79
C LYS A 157 14.10 -22.63 -37.27
N LYS A 158 14.03 -21.52 -38.04
CA LYS A 158 14.32 -21.54 -39.52
C LYS A 158 15.80 -21.60 -39.86
N ARG A 159 16.70 -21.37 -38.92
CA ARG A 159 18.16 -21.46 -39.14
C ARG A 159 18.78 -22.83 -38.81
N SER A 160 18.00 -23.78 -38.32
CA SER A 160 18.45 -25.12 -37.91
C SER A 160 18.11 -26.22 -38.93
N TRP A 161 17.87 -25.87 -40.21
CA TRP A 161 17.71 -26.79 -41.35
C TRP A 161 18.81 -26.60 -42.37
#